data_82ac263622b764e6df3a80db759e41eb
#
_entry.id   82ac263622b764e6df3a80db759e41eb
#
_cell.length_a   1.000
_cell.length_b   1.000
_cell.length_c   1.000
_cell.angle_alpha   90.00
_cell.angle_beta   90.00
_cell.angle_gamma   90.00
#
_symmetry.space_group_name_H-M   'P 1'
#
loop_
_entity.id
_entity.type
_entity.pdbx_description
1 polymer ?
#
loop_
_entity_poly.entity_id
_entity_poly.type
_entity_poly.pdbx_seq_one_letter_code
_entity_poly.pdbx_strand_id
1 'polypeptide(L)'
;AEYIHKNYDEVFLAIGTPNARDLKIPGREAEGIFLALDFLHGAEMPGECNPEKFSAKGRKVLVIGGGDTGNDCVGKAIREGCESVLQVEFMPKPPEERSPSTPWPDWPYMLRTSYAQHEGGERRWNVSSKQFIVKDGRVAGVEAVRVEWEMSPQGRPLKPAEVPNSTEVIVTDLVVLAMGF
;
A
#
# COMPACT_ATOMS: atom_id res chain seq x y z
N ALA A 1 -4.99 5.48 33.39
CA ALA A 1 -3.60 5.90 33.61
C ALA A 1 -3.17 5.62 35.08
N GLU A 2 -3.85 6.16 36.10
CA GLU A 2 -3.47 6.03 37.55
C GLU A 2 -3.31 4.56 38.00
N TYR A 3 -4.22 3.67 37.60
CA TYR A 3 -4.13 2.25 37.98
C TYR A 3 -2.83 1.61 37.46
N ILE A 4 -2.44 1.94 36.24
CA ILE A 4 -1.23 1.38 35.60
C ILE A 4 0.01 1.88 36.34
N HIS A 5 0.14 3.19 36.56
CA HIS A 5 1.28 3.77 37.26
C HIS A 5 1.41 3.29 38.74
N LYS A 6 0.29 2.93 39.35
CA LYS A 6 0.29 2.45 40.74
C LYS A 6 0.68 0.96 40.89
N ASN A 7 0.47 0.17 39.84
CA ASN A 7 0.58 -1.31 39.94
C ASN A 7 1.70 -1.90 39.10
N TYR A 8 2.40 -1.09 38.28
CA TYR A 8 3.49 -1.55 37.41
C TYR A 8 4.67 -0.60 37.48
N ASP A 9 5.88 -1.15 37.54
CA ASP A 9 7.12 -0.37 37.61
C ASP A 9 7.44 0.28 36.24
N GLU A 10 7.14 -0.43 35.14
CA GLU A 10 7.34 0.05 33.76
C GLU A 10 6.15 -0.31 32.88
N VAL A 11 5.89 0.52 31.87
CA VAL A 11 4.77 0.33 30.92
C VAL A 11 5.28 0.44 29.50
N PHE A 12 5.07 -0.62 28.71
CA PHE A 12 5.36 -0.63 27.29
C PHE A 12 4.07 -0.40 26.50
N LEU A 13 4.02 0.67 25.69
CA LEU A 13 2.87 1.01 24.86
C LEU A 13 3.04 0.39 23.46
N ALA A 14 2.21 -0.58 23.13
CA ALA A 14 2.15 -1.23 21.82
C ALA A 14 0.74 -1.12 21.21
N ILE A 15 0.21 0.11 21.19
CA ILE A 15 -1.19 0.42 20.84
C ILE A 15 -1.42 0.67 19.35
N GLY A 16 -0.37 0.69 18.54
CA GLY A 16 -0.44 0.99 17.11
C GLY A 16 -0.91 2.42 16.82
N THR A 17 -1.30 2.67 15.59
CA THR A 17 -1.88 3.94 15.14
C THR A 17 -3.07 3.69 14.22
N PRO A 18 -4.27 4.22 14.50
CA PRO A 18 -5.47 3.98 13.71
C PRO A 18 -5.61 4.94 12.51
N ASN A 19 -4.84 6.03 12.48
CA ASN A 19 -5.00 7.08 11.46
C ASN A 19 -4.14 6.77 10.23
N ALA A 20 -4.72 6.08 9.25
CA ALA A 20 -4.07 5.81 7.99
C ALA A 20 -3.89 7.09 7.14
N ARG A 21 -2.80 7.16 6.40
CA ARG A 21 -2.62 8.16 5.35
C ARG A 21 -3.58 7.91 4.22
N ASP A 22 -4.21 8.96 3.73
CA ASP A 22 -5.15 8.91 2.62
C ASP A 22 -4.60 9.62 1.37
N LEU A 23 -5.02 9.17 0.21
CA LEU A 23 -4.62 9.71 -1.09
C LEU A 23 -5.69 10.68 -1.61
N LYS A 24 -5.50 11.97 -1.33
CA LYS A 24 -6.45 13.03 -1.70
C LYS A 24 -6.27 13.46 -3.17
N ILE A 25 -6.65 12.61 -4.10
CA ILE A 25 -6.66 12.89 -5.54
C ILE A 25 -8.09 12.76 -6.10
N PRO A 26 -8.38 13.32 -7.29
CA PRO A 26 -9.70 13.24 -7.90
C PRO A 26 -10.22 11.80 -7.98
N GLY A 27 -11.51 11.62 -7.69
CA GLY A 27 -12.21 10.33 -7.73
C GLY A 27 -12.06 9.47 -6.48
N ARG A 28 -11.44 9.99 -5.39
CA ARG A 28 -11.22 9.26 -4.13
C ARG A 28 -12.50 8.70 -3.50
N GLU A 29 -13.63 9.36 -3.72
CA GLU A 29 -14.93 9.03 -3.14
C GLU A 29 -15.63 7.86 -3.86
N ALA A 30 -15.06 7.37 -4.96
CA ALA A 30 -15.66 6.28 -5.72
C ALA A 30 -15.73 4.98 -4.89
N GLU A 31 -16.77 4.20 -5.13
CA GLU A 31 -16.84 2.85 -4.57
C GLU A 31 -15.68 1.98 -5.06
N GLY A 32 -15.23 1.05 -4.21
CA GLY A 32 -14.13 0.14 -4.54
C GLY A 32 -12.75 0.67 -4.16
N ILE A 33 -12.66 1.81 -3.46
CA ILE A 33 -11.39 2.36 -2.94
C ILE A 33 -11.42 2.30 -1.41
N PHE A 34 -10.52 1.51 -0.82
CA PHE A 34 -10.49 1.24 0.61
C PHE A 34 -9.13 1.56 1.23
N LEU A 35 -9.12 1.91 2.50
CA LEU A 35 -7.92 1.87 3.30
C LEU A 35 -7.52 0.41 3.58
N ALA A 36 -6.23 0.14 3.72
CA ALA A 36 -5.73 -1.22 3.88
C ALA A 36 -6.34 -1.96 5.07
N LEU A 37 -6.48 -1.29 6.22
CA LEU A 37 -7.08 -1.93 7.41
C LEU A 37 -8.57 -2.25 7.20
N ASP A 38 -9.32 -1.37 6.52
CA ASP A 38 -10.73 -1.65 6.20
C ASP A 38 -10.86 -2.87 5.28
N PHE A 39 -9.96 -2.97 4.28
CA PHE A 39 -9.91 -4.11 3.38
C PHE A 39 -9.53 -5.40 4.13
N LEU A 40 -8.55 -5.35 5.03
CA LEU A 40 -8.11 -6.52 5.80
C LEU A 40 -9.17 -6.97 6.81
N HIS A 41 -9.75 -6.04 7.59
CA HIS A 41 -10.73 -6.33 8.62
C HIS A 41 -12.12 -6.63 8.05
N GLY A 42 -12.53 -5.96 6.99
CA GLY A 42 -13.90 -6.06 6.44
C GLY A 42 -14.30 -7.47 5.98
N ALA A 43 -13.32 -8.37 5.78
CA ALA A 43 -13.58 -9.78 5.50
C ALA A 43 -13.64 -10.66 6.76
N GLU A 44 -13.13 -10.17 7.91
CA GLU A 44 -12.97 -10.95 9.14
C GLU A 44 -14.06 -10.68 10.18
N MET A 45 -14.84 -9.59 10.02
CA MET A 45 -15.88 -9.18 10.95
C MET A 45 -17.27 -9.57 10.44
N PRO A 46 -17.74 -10.80 10.70
CA PRO A 46 -19.09 -11.21 10.30
C PRO A 46 -20.14 -10.44 11.12
N GLY A 47 -20.99 -9.73 10.42
CA GLY A 47 -22.17 -9.08 10.99
C GLY A 47 -22.18 -7.56 10.99
N GLU A 48 -21.04 -6.88 10.94
CA GLU A 48 -20.99 -5.41 10.92
C GLU A 48 -20.64 -4.80 9.55
N CYS A 49 -20.06 -5.59 8.63
CA CYS A 49 -19.72 -5.17 7.28
C CYS A 49 -20.30 -6.13 6.24
N ASN A 50 -20.65 -5.60 5.07
CA ASN A 50 -20.96 -6.45 3.92
C ASN A 50 -19.64 -7.03 3.36
N PRO A 51 -19.34 -8.33 3.57
CA PRO A 51 -18.08 -8.94 3.15
C PRO A 51 -17.85 -8.84 1.64
N GLU A 52 -18.90 -8.84 0.84
CA GLU A 52 -18.81 -8.75 -0.62
C GLU A 52 -18.26 -7.39 -1.08
N LYS A 53 -18.46 -6.34 -0.29
CA LYS A 53 -17.93 -5.01 -0.59
C LYS A 53 -16.41 -5.02 -0.68
N PHE A 54 -15.75 -5.73 0.25
CA PHE A 54 -14.30 -5.81 0.38
C PHE A 54 -13.68 -7.01 -0.33
N SER A 55 -14.48 -7.89 -0.94
CA SER A 55 -13.96 -9.09 -1.58
C SER A 55 -13.14 -8.77 -2.83
N ALA A 56 -11.97 -9.37 -2.93
CA ALA A 56 -11.11 -9.32 -4.11
C ALA A 56 -11.48 -10.36 -5.17
N LYS A 57 -12.39 -11.29 -4.88
CA LYS A 57 -12.72 -12.42 -5.74
C LYS A 57 -13.11 -11.98 -7.15
N GLY A 58 -12.37 -12.47 -8.15
CA GLY A 58 -12.61 -12.19 -9.57
C GLY A 58 -12.37 -10.73 -9.97
N ARG A 59 -11.74 -9.91 -9.13
CA ARG A 59 -11.48 -8.49 -9.39
C ARG A 59 -10.01 -8.27 -9.75
N LYS A 60 -9.76 -7.22 -10.52
CA LYS A 60 -8.42 -6.64 -10.71
C LYS A 60 -8.14 -5.71 -9.55
N VAL A 61 -7.14 -6.05 -8.75
CA VAL A 61 -6.81 -5.33 -7.52
C VAL A 61 -5.55 -4.49 -7.71
N LEU A 62 -5.61 -3.24 -7.30
CA LEU A 62 -4.45 -2.35 -7.22
C LEU A 62 -4.16 -2.04 -5.75
N VAL A 63 -2.98 -2.36 -5.27
CA VAL A 63 -2.49 -1.99 -3.94
C VAL A 63 -1.51 -0.83 -4.08
N ILE A 64 -1.81 0.31 -3.47
CA ILE A 64 -0.95 1.51 -3.46
C ILE A 64 -0.18 1.56 -2.13
N GLY A 65 1.11 1.27 -2.20
CA GLY A 65 2.04 1.20 -1.08
C GLY A 65 2.77 -0.13 -1.00
N GLY A 66 4.08 -0.05 -0.75
CA GLY A 66 5.03 -1.19 -0.81
C GLY A 66 5.43 -1.76 0.55
N GLY A 67 4.82 -1.30 1.65
CA GLY A 67 5.12 -1.77 3.01
C GLY A 67 4.46 -3.10 3.38
N ASP A 68 4.68 -3.56 4.62
CA ASP A 68 4.19 -4.86 5.10
C ASP A 68 2.66 -4.96 5.02
N THR A 69 1.94 -3.89 5.40
CA THR A 69 0.47 -3.84 5.27
C THR A 69 0.00 -4.01 3.81
N GLY A 70 0.73 -3.41 2.84
CA GLY A 70 0.45 -3.60 1.42
C GLY A 70 0.69 -5.04 0.98
N ASN A 71 1.75 -5.68 1.50
CA ASN A 71 2.04 -7.08 1.24
C ASN A 71 0.92 -8.00 1.76
N ASP A 72 0.39 -7.73 2.95
CA ASP A 72 -0.74 -8.48 3.51
C ASP A 72 -2.00 -8.35 2.64
N CYS A 73 -2.25 -7.14 2.11
CA CYS A 73 -3.35 -6.90 1.17
C CYS A 73 -3.17 -7.68 -0.14
N VAL A 74 -1.95 -7.77 -0.68
CA VAL A 74 -1.63 -8.60 -1.85
C VAL A 74 -1.94 -10.07 -1.56
N GLY A 75 -1.43 -10.61 -0.46
CA GLY A 75 -1.67 -12.01 -0.06
C GLY A 75 -3.15 -12.32 0.13
N LYS A 76 -3.89 -11.42 0.80
CA LYS A 76 -5.34 -11.55 0.95
C LYS A 76 -6.04 -11.59 -0.41
N ALA A 77 -5.73 -10.65 -1.31
CA ALA A 77 -6.36 -10.60 -2.63
C ALA A 77 -6.14 -11.90 -3.42
N ILE A 78 -4.92 -12.46 -3.39
CA ILE A 78 -4.59 -13.73 -4.06
C ILE A 78 -5.41 -14.88 -3.47
N ARG A 79 -5.46 -15.00 -2.14
CA ARG A 79 -6.17 -16.08 -1.44
C ARG A 79 -7.68 -16.01 -1.63
N GLU A 80 -8.24 -14.83 -1.85
CA GLU A 80 -9.65 -14.66 -2.21
C GLU A 80 -9.95 -14.99 -3.68
N GLY A 81 -8.92 -15.22 -4.51
CA GLY A 81 -9.07 -15.53 -5.93
C GLY A 81 -9.33 -14.30 -6.79
N CYS A 82 -8.54 -13.25 -6.63
CA CYS A 82 -8.56 -12.10 -7.53
C CYS A 82 -8.20 -12.52 -8.96
N GLU A 83 -8.66 -11.75 -9.95
CA GLU A 83 -8.24 -11.94 -11.36
C GLU A 83 -6.76 -11.59 -11.54
N SER A 84 -6.35 -10.48 -10.92
CA SER A 84 -4.96 -10.02 -10.89
C SER A 84 -4.74 -9.10 -9.69
N VAL A 85 -3.49 -9.02 -9.22
CA VAL A 85 -3.09 -8.01 -8.23
C VAL A 85 -1.78 -7.36 -8.65
N LEU A 86 -1.81 -6.02 -8.67
CA LEU A 86 -0.65 -5.16 -8.89
C LEU A 86 -0.40 -4.33 -7.63
N GLN A 87 0.81 -4.37 -7.13
CA GLN A 87 1.26 -3.47 -6.06
C GLN A 87 2.14 -2.38 -6.66
N VAL A 88 1.82 -1.12 -6.38
CA VAL A 88 2.60 0.03 -6.84
C VAL A 88 3.19 0.78 -5.66
N GLU A 89 4.44 1.21 -5.81
CA GLU A 89 5.15 2.00 -4.81
C GLU A 89 5.67 3.29 -5.44
N PHE A 90 5.46 4.40 -4.74
CA PHE A 90 5.93 5.72 -5.15
C PHE A 90 7.46 5.83 -5.08
N MET A 91 8.05 5.18 -4.08
CA MET A 91 9.49 5.18 -3.85
C MET A 91 10.23 4.33 -4.89
N PRO A 92 11.54 4.56 -5.09
CA PRO A 92 12.35 3.72 -5.97
C PRO A 92 12.48 2.31 -5.40
N LYS A 93 12.72 1.34 -6.30
CA LYS A 93 13.01 -0.04 -5.91
C LYS A 93 14.22 -0.06 -4.97
N PRO A 94 14.09 -0.61 -3.75
CA PRO A 94 15.22 -0.76 -2.86
C PRO A 94 16.29 -1.68 -3.47
N PRO A 95 17.57 -1.54 -3.09
CA PRO A 95 18.62 -2.46 -3.52
C PRO A 95 18.37 -3.87 -2.98
N GLU A 96 18.86 -4.88 -3.67
CA GLU A 96 18.71 -6.28 -3.25
C GLU A 96 19.50 -6.60 -1.98
N GLU A 97 20.64 -5.93 -1.79
CA GLU A 97 21.46 -6.02 -0.61
C GLU A 97 21.32 -4.79 0.29
N ARG A 98 21.73 -4.92 1.53
CA ARG A 98 21.69 -3.82 2.49
C ARG A 98 22.49 -2.62 1.99
N SER A 99 21.82 -1.47 1.89
CA SER A 99 22.48 -0.23 1.48
C SER A 99 23.53 0.21 2.50
N PRO A 100 24.71 0.67 2.05
CA PRO A 100 25.70 1.32 2.92
C PRO A 100 25.17 2.56 3.65
N SER A 101 24.07 3.17 3.16
CA SER A 101 23.43 4.32 3.81
C SER A 101 22.70 3.97 5.10
N THR A 102 22.49 2.69 5.38
CA THR A 102 21.83 2.18 6.59
C THR A 102 22.65 1.06 7.22
N PRO A 103 23.88 1.39 7.76
CA PRO A 103 24.71 0.40 8.45
C PRO A 103 24.01 -0.11 9.72
N TRP A 104 24.44 -1.25 10.25
CA TRP A 104 23.96 -1.69 11.56
C TRP A 104 24.36 -0.64 12.63
N PRO A 105 23.49 -0.26 13.58
CA PRO A 105 22.19 -0.86 13.93
C PRO A 105 20.96 -0.28 13.21
N ASP A 106 21.13 0.57 12.22
CA ASP A 106 20.00 1.16 11.50
C ASP A 106 19.13 0.09 10.85
N TRP A 107 17.84 0.41 10.67
CA TRP A 107 16.95 -0.45 9.89
C TRP A 107 17.42 -0.56 8.45
N PRO A 108 17.63 -1.77 7.91
CA PRO A 108 18.27 -1.93 6.61
C PRO A 108 17.36 -1.47 5.47
N TYR A 109 17.86 -0.54 4.64
CA TYR A 109 17.27 -0.20 3.37
C TYR A 109 17.67 -1.25 2.34
N MET A 110 16.77 -2.21 2.09
CA MET A 110 16.94 -3.29 1.13
C MET A 110 15.59 -3.83 0.68
N LEU A 111 15.56 -4.43 -0.51
CA LEU A 111 14.37 -5.09 -1.03
C LEU A 111 13.99 -6.27 -0.14
N ARG A 112 12.75 -6.26 0.31
CA ARG A 112 12.16 -7.36 1.06
C ARG A 112 11.11 -8.06 0.22
N THR A 113 11.17 -9.37 0.21
CA THR A 113 10.14 -10.21 -0.40
C THR A 113 9.43 -10.92 0.74
N SER A 114 8.15 -10.64 0.92
CA SER A 114 7.32 -11.32 1.91
C SER A 114 6.71 -12.60 1.33
N TYR A 115 6.09 -13.40 2.19
CA TYR A 115 5.34 -14.59 1.77
C TYR A 115 4.30 -14.27 0.68
N ALA A 116 3.64 -13.11 0.77
CA ALA A 116 2.61 -12.71 -0.19
C ALA A 116 3.14 -12.59 -1.63
N GLN A 117 4.36 -12.07 -1.81
CA GLN A 117 4.95 -12.00 -3.14
C GLN A 117 5.40 -13.37 -3.69
N HIS A 118 5.62 -14.37 -2.82
CA HIS A 118 5.84 -15.74 -3.25
C HIS A 118 4.53 -16.42 -3.72
N GLU A 119 3.37 -15.96 -3.24
CA GLU A 119 2.07 -16.44 -3.71
C GLU A 119 1.70 -15.89 -5.10
N GLY A 120 2.28 -14.75 -5.51
CA GLY A 120 2.08 -14.14 -6.82
C GLY A 120 1.94 -12.62 -6.79
N GLY A 121 1.36 -12.07 -7.87
CA GLY A 121 1.17 -10.64 -8.06
C GLY A 121 2.35 -9.95 -8.73
N GLU A 122 2.10 -8.74 -9.22
CA GLU A 122 3.10 -7.89 -9.84
C GLU A 122 3.46 -6.73 -8.90
N ARG A 123 4.72 -6.29 -8.93
CA ARG A 123 5.18 -5.11 -8.19
C ARG A 123 5.81 -4.11 -9.15
N ARG A 124 5.46 -2.84 -8.99
CA ARG A 124 6.07 -1.71 -9.70
C ARG A 124 6.47 -0.62 -8.73
N TRP A 125 7.62 -0.02 -8.98
CA TRP A 125 8.17 1.10 -8.22
C TRP A 125 8.22 2.35 -9.08
N ASN A 126 8.43 3.50 -8.45
CA ASN A 126 8.48 4.79 -9.13
C ASN A 126 7.15 5.14 -9.82
N VAL A 127 6.03 4.82 -9.19
CA VAL A 127 4.68 5.07 -9.73
C VAL A 127 3.95 6.07 -8.84
N SER A 128 3.52 7.17 -9.42
CA SER A 128 2.67 8.19 -8.77
C SER A 128 1.26 8.13 -9.33
N SER A 129 0.27 7.98 -8.46
CA SER A 129 -1.16 8.01 -8.82
C SER A 129 -1.63 9.46 -8.93
N LYS A 130 -2.33 9.81 -10.02
CA LYS A 130 -2.77 11.19 -10.34
C LYS A 130 -4.27 11.39 -10.09
N GLN A 131 -5.08 10.41 -10.48
CA GLN A 131 -6.51 10.42 -10.27
C GLN A 131 -7.08 9.01 -10.37
N PHE A 132 -8.22 8.80 -9.72
CA PHE A 132 -9.03 7.60 -9.91
C PHE A 132 -9.99 7.81 -11.08
N ILE A 133 -10.03 6.85 -11.99
CA ILE A 133 -10.98 6.84 -13.09
C ILE A 133 -12.27 6.20 -12.57
N VAL A 134 -13.34 6.97 -12.63
CA VAL A 134 -14.64 6.55 -12.10
C VAL A 134 -15.61 6.29 -13.23
N LYS A 135 -16.29 5.15 -13.19
CA LYS A 135 -17.37 4.80 -14.07
C LYS A 135 -18.57 4.32 -13.24
N ASP A 136 -19.72 4.90 -13.47
CA ASP A 136 -20.97 4.55 -12.76
C ASP A 136 -20.82 4.57 -11.22
N GLY A 137 -20.06 5.54 -10.68
CA GLY A 137 -19.81 5.71 -9.25
C GLY A 137 -18.75 4.76 -8.65
N ARG A 138 -18.15 3.87 -9.44
CA ARG A 138 -17.17 2.88 -9.02
C ARG A 138 -15.81 3.14 -9.64
N VAL A 139 -14.73 2.73 -8.97
CA VAL A 139 -13.40 2.77 -9.55
C VAL A 139 -13.32 1.80 -10.74
N ALA A 140 -12.78 2.29 -11.85
CA ALA A 140 -12.54 1.51 -13.07
C ALA A 140 -11.06 1.56 -13.50
N GLY A 141 -10.26 2.35 -12.81
CA GLY A 141 -8.83 2.47 -13.06
C GLY A 141 -8.19 3.58 -12.26
N VAL A 142 -6.88 3.66 -12.39
CA VAL A 142 -6.06 4.74 -11.82
C VAL A 142 -5.18 5.29 -12.93
N GLU A 143 -5.25 6.61 -13.15
CA GLU A 143 -4.26 7.28 -13.95
C GLU A 143 -2.99 7.44 -13.13
N ALA A 144 -1.90 6.90 -13.63
CA ALA A 144 -0.61 6.89 -12.98
C ALA A 144 0.47 7.45 -13.89
N VAL A 145 1.54 7.96 -13.32
CA VAL A 145 2.70 8.48 -14.02
C VAL A 145 3.96 7.89 -13.40
N ARG A 146 4.96 7.62 -14.23
CA ARG A 146 6.27 7.21 -13.74
C ARG A 146 7.00 8.41 -13.15
N VAL A 147 7.72 8.19 -12.05
CA VAL A 147 8.56 9.20 -11.41
C VAL A 147 10.02 8.77 -11.42
N GLU A 148 10.91 9.75 -11.50
CA GLU A 148 12.35 9.56 -11.29
C GLU A 148 12.76 10.35 -10.06
N TRP A 149 13.72 9.82 -9.31
CA TRP A 149 14.18 10.41 -8.08
C TRP A 149 15.59 10.97 -8.23
N GLU A 150 15.75 12.23 -7.85
CA GLU A 150 17.08 12.74 -7.55
C GLU A 150 17.61 12.02 -6.32
N MET A 151 18.82 11.43 -6.45
CA MET A 151 19.43 10.66 -5.37
C MET A 151 20.55 11.44 -4.71
N SER A 152 20.64 11.36 -3.38
CA SER A 152 21.79 11.89 -2.64
C SER A 152 23.05 11.08 -2.94
N PRO A 153 24.26 11.60 -2.64
CA PRO A 153 25.51 10.82 -2.75
C PRO A 153 25.50 9.52 -1.94
N GLN A 154 24.67 9.44 -0.89
CA GLN A 154 24.51 8.27 -0.05
C GLN A 154 23.39 7.32 -0.55
N GLY A 155 22.84 7.57 -1.75
CA GLY A 155 21.77 6.73 -2.33
C GLY A 155 20.39 6.91 -1.68
N ARG A 156 20.11 8.04 -1.02
CA ARG A 156 18.80 8.35 -0.47
C ARG A 156 17.99 9.15 -1.49
N PRO A 157 16.72 8.81 -1.76
CA PRO A 157 15.85 9.59 -2.63
C PRO A 157 15.58 10.97 -2.00
N LEU A 158 15.76 12.03 -2.79
CA LEU A 158 15.62 13.42 -2.35
C LEU A 158 14.33 14.05 -2.92
N LYS A 159 14.21 14.11 -4.24
CA LYS A 159 13.12 14.81 -4.91
C LYS A 159 12.60 13.97 -6.09
N PRO A 160 11.28 13.72 -6.16
CA PRO A 160 10.68 13.07 -7.32
C PRO A 160 10.45 14.08 -8.44
N ALA A 161 10.57 13.62 -9.68
CA ALA A 161 10.16 14.33 -10.89
C ALA A 161 9.34 13.40 -11.76
N GLU A 162 8.24 13.91 -12.32
CA GLU A 162 7.41 13.11 -13.24
C GLU A 162 8.15 12.95 -14.57
N VAL A 163 8.14 11.72 -15.09
CA VAL A 163 8.71 11.42 -16.41
C VAL A 163 7.73 11.88 -17.48
N PRO A 164 8.11 12.79 -18.39
CA PRO A 164 7.23 13.25 -19.47
C PRO A 164 6.70 12.08 -20.31
N ASN A 165 5.44 12.15 -20.72
CA ASN A 165 4.77 11.18 -21.58
C ASN A 165 4.76 9.74 -21.02
N SER A 166 4.84 9.56 -19.70
CA SER A 166 4.78 8.25 -19.02
C SER A 166 3.43 7.99 -18.35
N THR A 167 2.44 8.84 -18.60
CA THR A 167 1.09 8.64 -18.06
C THR A 167 0.47 7.38 -18.67
N GLU A 168 -0.04 6.52 -17.79
CA GLU A 168 -0.74 5.30 -18.15
C GLU A 168 -2.02 5.15 -17.33
N VAL A 169 -2.93 4.31 -17.81
CA VAL A 169 -4.13 3.92 -17.06
C VAL A 169 -3.97 2.49 -16.59
N ILE A 170 -3.93 2.30 -15.28
CA ILE A 170 -3.97 1.00 -14.64
C ILE A 170 -5.43 0.62 -14.44
N VAL A 171 -5.94 -0.31 -15.24
CA VAL A 171 -7.33 -0.80 -15.12
C VAL A 171 -7.47 -1.64 -13.86
N THR A 172 -8.44 -1.30 -13.01
CA THR A 172 -8.67 -1.97 -11.72
C THR A 172 -10.11 -1.82 -11.27
N ASP A 173 -10.63 -2.82 -10.57
CA ASP A 173 -11.99 -2.86 -10.03
C ASP A 173 -12.00 -2.62 -8.50
N LEU A 174 -10.84 -2.69 -7.87
CA LEU A 174 -10.66 -2.51 -6.44
C LEU A 174 -9.29 -1.90 -6.16
N VAL A 175 -9.26 -0.82 -5.37
CA VAL A 175 -8.04 -0.14 -4.94
C VAL A 175 -7.89 -0.23 -3.43
N VAL A 176 -6.70 -0.57 -2.97
CA VAL A 176 -6.36 -0.62 -1.55
C VAL A 176 -5.23 0.36 -1.27
N LEU A 177 -5.47 1.34 -0.39
CA LEU A 177 -4.50 2.35 0.02
C LEU A 177 -3.72 1.85 1.25
N ALA A 178 -2.47 1.48 1.04
CA ALA A 178 -1.56 0.93 2.06
C ALA A 178 -0.32 1.81 2.24
N MET A 179 -0.53 3.12 2.39
CA MET A 179 0.54 4.14 2.40
C MET A 179 1.09 4.45 3.81
N GLY A 180 0.78 3.61 4.80
CA GLY A 180 1.17 3.79 6.21
C GLY A 180 0.24 4.72 7.00
N PHE A 181 0.73 5.20 8.15
CA PHE A 181 -0.01 5.94 9.16
C PHE A 181 0.64 7.30 9.44
#